data_9ffb7cadc80884363c08c141c737bb8b
#
_entry.id   9ffb7cadc80884363c08c141c737bb8b
#
_cell.length_a   1.000
_cell.length_b   1.000
_cell.length_c   1.000
_cell.angle_alpha   90.00
_cell.angle_beta   90.00
_cell.angle_gamma   90.00
#
_symmetry.space_group_name_H-M   'P 1'
#
loop_
_entity.id
_entity.type
_entity.pdbx_description
1 polymer ?
#
loop_
_entity_poly.entity_id
_entity_poly.type
_entity_poly.pdbx_seq_one_letter_code
_entity_poly.pdbx_strand_id
1 'polypeptide(L)'
;MKIRLHNRLLSIARRTALLPLLALLFSGVRLAPPVFAGDAKEPAPTKHTQPSDPGSQHASAVRTGVLSTRDSLTLRLTTDFGPVNIVQLEAGAAPVVRYSVHIETDARGPAAQQLLDSYSLKAKSTATGVEITGTLPPQAARSADAQFWVQFEVAVPRGYNVEVNTEAGDITTGDIGGTASLHTQGGNIRTGRIGSSGIRDAAWGRFAAKVETEGGHIRVLDVAGDLTAFTGGGHINVGNIAGDASLRTGGGHIRAGQIGGRAELETAGGNITVAHAGSFVSVKTGGGQIDFGEVRGSVHAQTGGGGIRVMYVSGPMELESSSGSICLTRVAGALQAATSGGTITAWINPEPPSGGGNVRLAGSSQLSSGNGDIIIFLPRNLAANIDAVVANGGERRIEADPALHLMVQASSNASGSVHAMAVLNGGGAPLKLKTTGGKIRLKFLDSDIALHQMLVSEQVDRLNRRLAENGFAPAPFSLGAEPTAPALADVPPSRDTKTDWLENWLDRFERALRGGISENPDDFQRRLVNSPKPSYPALAQRAGLQGFVKLQVRVKKDGSVEVQKLLEGEPALADAAITAVKQWRAKPASINGQPVEVISTVTFNFQLH
;
A
#
# COMPACT_ATOMS: atom_id res chain seq x y z
N MET A 1 -57.82 -19.20 -13.70
CA MET A 1 -57.88 -20.70 -13.68
C MET A 1 -56.79 -21.13 -12.68
N LYS A 2 -57.14 -21.21 -11.52
CA LYS A 2 -57.27 -22.18 -10.40
C LYS A 2 -56.55 -23.51 -10.69
N ILE A 3 -55.71 -23.94 -9.74
CA ILE A 3 -55.71 -25.19 -8.95
C ILE A 3 -54.28 -25.53 -8.54
N ARG A 4 -53.96 -25.41 -7.25
CA ARG A 4 -53.82 -26.30 -6.07
C ARG A 4 -52.50 -27.07 -5.98
N LEU A 5 -51.75 -26.77 -4.94
CA LEU A 5 -51.45 -27.51 -3.69
C LEU A 5 -51.39 -29.02 -3.73
N HIS A 6 -50.29 -29.62 -3.30
CA HIS A 6 -50.33 -30.72 -2.32
C HIS A 6 -49.05 -30.87 -1.50
N ASN A 7 -49.24 -30.90 -0.19
CA ASN A 7 -48.33 -31.34 0.88
C ASN A 7 -48.07 -32.84 0.80
N ARG A 8 -46.94 -33.31 1.30
CA ARG A 8 -46.86 -34.50 2.17
C ARG A 8 -45.62 -34.50 3.06
N LEU A 9 -45.94 -34.56 4.32
CA LEU A 9 -45.19 -34.98 5.51
C LEU A 9 -44.88 -36.48 5.51
N LEU A 10 -43.90 -36.89 6.31
CA LEU A 10 -43.81 -38.09 7.22
C LEU A 10 -42.30 -38.38 7.42
N SER A 11 -41.68 -38.29 8.53
CA SER A 11 -41.81 -38.79 9.91
C SER A 11 -40.93 -40.03 10.21
N ILE A 12 -40.43 -40.09 11.47
CA ILE A 12 -40.04 -41.26 12.27
C ILE A 12 -38.52 -41.62 12.21
N ALA A 13 -37.78 -41.90 13.25
CA ALA A 13 -37.98 -41.99 14.71
C ALA A 13 -36.64 -42.21 15.47
N ARG A 14 -36.58 -41.72 16.70
CA ARG A 14 -36.11 -42.29 17.99
C ARG A 14 -34.93 -43.28 18.07
N ARG A 15 -34.01 -42.96 19.04
CA ARG A 15 -33.65 -43.75 20.27
C ARG A 15 -32.63 -42.92 21.05
N THR A 16 -32.97 -42.41 22.21
CA THR A 16 -32.97 -42.87 23.61
C THR A 16 -31.63 -43.37 24.13
N ALA A 17 -31.07 -42.73 25.16
CA ALA A 17 -30.82 -43.19 26.54
C ALA A 17 -29.72 -42.32 27.16
N LEU A 18 -29.90 -41.77 28.25
CA LEU A 18 -29.96 -41.97 29.69
C LEU A 18 -29.05 -40.97 30.43
N LEU A 19 -29.69 -40.23 31.33
CA LEU A 19 -29.12 -39.50 32.47
C LEU A 19 -28.54 -40.46 33.54
N PRO A 20 -27.70 -39.95 34.49
CA PRO A 20 -28.31 -39.62 35.78
C PRO A 20 -27.86 -38.29 36.41
N LEU A 21 -28.82 -37.61 36.87
CA LEU A 21 -29.08 -36.91 38.14
C LEU A 21 -27.99 -36.99 39.22
N LEU A 22 -27.53 -35.81 39.69
CA LEU A 22 -27.21 -35.64 41.10
C LEU A 22 -27.66 -34.23 41.56
N ALA A 23 -28.69 -34.22 42.40
CA ALA A 23 -29.19 -33.07 43.12
C ALA A 23 -28.45 -32.91 44.46
N LEU A 24 -28.17 -31.66 44.84
CA LEU A 24 -28.05 -31.21 46.25
C LEU A 24 -28.21 -29.69 46.26
N LEU A 25 -29.35 -29.20 46.60
CA LEU A 25 -29.86 -28.66 47.88
C LEU A 25 -29.13 -27.40 48.40
N PHE A 26 -29.98 -26.39 48.60
CA PHE A 26 -29.94 -25.25 49.54
C PHE A 26 -29.26 -23.96 49.05
N SER A 27 -29.83 -22.80 49.22
CA SER A 27 -30.88 -22.24 50.09
C SER A 27 -31.33 -20.91 49.56
N GLY A 28 -32.58 -20.57 49.80
CA GLY A 28 -33.25 -19.34 49.35
C GLY A 28 -32.57 -18.07 49.85
N VAL A 29 -32.43 -17.16 48.90
CA VAL A 29 -32.35 -15.75 49.19
C VAL A 29 -33.39 -15.05 48.33
N ARG A 30 -34.32 -14.41 49.00
CA ARG A 30 -35.37 -13.55 48.41
C ARG A 30 -34.73 -12.41 47.68
N LEU A 31 -35.00 -12.29 46.37
CA LEU A 31 -34.72 -11.10 45.60
C LEU A 31 -35.65 -9.97 46.08
N ALA A 32 -35.08 -8.97 46.70
CA ALA A 32 -35.71 -7.69 46.88
C ALA A 32 -35.61 -6.90 45.56
N PRO A 33 -36.60 -6.06 45.21
CA PRO A 33 -36.55 -5.23 43.99
C PRO A 33 -35.40 -4.23 44.09
N PRO A 34 -34.79 -3.81 42.94
CA PRO A 34 -33.71 -2.83 42.96
C PRO A 34 -34.26 -1.48 43.43
N VAL A 35 -33.84 -1.05 44.59
CA VAL A 35 -33.95 0.32 45.06
C VAL A 35 -33.02 1.15 44.19
N PHE A 36 -33.55 2.10 43.43
CA PHE A 36 -32.74 3.13 42.78
C PHE A 36 -32.08 3.94 43.91
N ALA A 37 -30.81 3.67 44.18
CA ALA A 37 -30.02 4.51 45.05
C ALA A 37 -29.64 5.77 44.26
N GLY A 38 -30.04 6.93 44.84
CA GLY A 38 -29.62 8.21 44.35
C GLY A 38 -28.10 8.41 44.41
N ASP A 39 -27.66 9.33 43.60
CA ASP A 39 -26.36 10.00 43.52
C ASP A 39 -25.25 9.41 44.40
N ALA A 40 -24.66 8.31 43.96
CA ALA A 40 -23.37 7.87 44.46
C ALA A 40 -22.29 8.81 43.91
N LYS A 41 -21.75 9.63 44.80
CA LYS A 41 -20.57 10.45 44.55
C LYS A 41 -19.49 9.59 43.88
N GLU A 42 -19.13 9.93 42.66
CA GLU A 42 -18.06 9.25 41.93
C GLU A 42 -16.80 9.14 42.82
N PRO A 43 -16.15 7.97 42.90
CA PRO A 43 -14.91 7.86 43.65
C PRO A 43 -13.85 8.71 42.97
N ALA A 44 -13.24 9.61 43.72
CA ALA A 44 -12.10 10.38 43.26
C ALA A 44 -10.98 9.45 42.78
N PRO A 45 -10.22 9.79 41.71
CA PRO A 45 -9.13 8.96 41.24
C PRO A 45 -8.14 8.67 42.37
N THR A 46 -7.84 7.38 42.56
CA THR A 46 -6.91 6.92 43.62
C THR A 46 -5.50 7.30 43.21
N LYS A 47 -4.87 8.18 44.00
CA LYS A 47 -3.45 8.53 43.80
C LYS A 47 -2.59 7.49 44.50
N HIS A 48 -1.86 6.67 43.74
CA HIS A 48 -0.80 5.85 44.27
C HIS A 48 0.55 6.47 43.87
N THR A 49 1.26 7.05 44.83
CA THR A 49 2.65 7.46 44.65
C THR A 49 3.49 6.23 44.99
N GLN A 50 4.08 5.57 44.01
CA GLN A 50 5.09 4.55 44.27
C GLN A 50 6.41 5.25 44.62
N PRO A 51 7.16 4.78 45.65
CA PRO A 51 8.52 5.23 45.86
C PRO A 51 9.33 4.89 44.59
N SER A 52 10.05 5.89 44.06
CA SER A 52 10.96 5.71 42.93
C SER A 52 11.92 4.56 43.19
N ASP A 53 12.08 3.66 42.22
CA ASP A 53 13.14 2.66 42.18
C ASP A 53 14.49 3.38 42.46
N PRO A 54 15.36 2.91 43.37
CA PRO A 54 16.61 3.61 43.75
C PRO A 54 17.57 3.88 42.59
N GLY A 55 17.28 3.35 41.39
CA GLY A 55 18.02 3.58 40.14
C GLY A 55 17.37 4.58 39.18
N SER A 56 16.11 5.01 39.37
CA SER A 56 15.46 5.95 38.48
C SER A 56 15.76 7.40 38.91
N GLN A 57 16.25 8.21 37.98
CA GLN A 57 16.48 9.65 38.22
C GLN A 57 15.18 10.47 38.17
N HIS A 58 14.02 9.84 37.89
CA HIS A 58 12.74 10.49 37.64
C HIS A 58 11.75 10.23 38.81
N ALA A 59 10.99 11.25 39.13
CA ALA A 59 9.85 11.10 40.03
C ALA A 59 8.62 10.72 39.22
N SER A 60 7.81 9.77 39.73
CA SER A 60 6.61 9.27 39.03
C SER A 60 5.37 9.24 39.90
N ALA A 61 4.21 9.31 39.27
CA ALA A 61 2.90 9.10 39.90
C ALA A 61 1.99 8.32 38.96
N VAL A 62 1.20 7.40 39.49
CA VAL A 62 0.20 6.65 38.73
C VAL A 62 -1.18 7.02 39.24
N ARG A 63 -2.08 7.37 38.33
CA ARG A 63 -3.48 7.67 38.64
C ARG A 63 -4.38 6.68 37.94
N THR A 64 -5.11 5.88 38.70
CA THR A 64 -5.99 4.83 38.19
C THR A 64 -7.45 5.12 38.52
N GLY A 65 -8.36 4.58 37.72
CA GLY A 65 -9.78 4.62 38.02
C GLY A 65 -10.58 3.60 37.22
N VAL A 66 -11.80 3.35 37.71
CA VAL A 66 -12.77 2.48 37.05
C VAL A 66 -14.09 3.21 36.99
N LEU A 67 -14.62 3.38 35.79
CA LEU A 67 -15.87 4.07 35.53
C LEU A 67 -16.91 3.09 34.98
N SER A 68 -18.07 3.05 35.62
CA SER A 68 -19.18 2.22 35.15
C SER A 68 -19.75 2.80 33.86
N THR A 69 -20.05 1.92 32.91
CA THR A 69 -20.60 2.30 31.62
C THR A 69 -21.56 1.23 31.09
N ARG A 70 -21.98 1.31 29.84
CA ARG A 70 -22.75 0.31 29.11
C ARG A 70 -22.03 -0.04 27.83
N ASP A 71 -22.32 -1.19 27.25
CA ASP A 71 -21.79 -1.54 25.93
C ASP A 71 -22.27 -0.56 24.85
N SER A 72 -21.51 -0.47 23.78
CA SER A 72 -21.82 0.34 22.57
C SER A 72 -21.91 1.87 22.81
N LEU A 73 -21.34 2.37 23.90
CA LEU A 73 -21.14 3.79 24.13
C LEU A 73 -19.77 4.26 23.63
N THR A 74 -19.36 5.47 23.95
CA THR A 74 -18.15 6.10 23.41
C THR A 74 -17.15 6.46 24.51
N LEU A 75 -15.89 6.06 24.35
CA LEU A 75 -14.77 6.67 25.06
C LEU A 75 -14.39 7.96 24.33
N ARG A 76 -14.40 9.07 25.03
CA ARG A 76 -13.85 10.35 24.56
C ARG A 76 -12.64 10.69 25.41
N LEU A 77 -11.44 10.59 24.83
CA LEU A 77 -10.18 10.93 25.50
C LEU A 77 -9.55 12.14 24.82
N THR A 78 -9.30 13.19 25.60
CA THR A 78 -8.62 14.40 25.14
C THR A 78 -7.41 14.66 26.02
N THR A 79 -6.24 14.85 25.41
CA THR A 79 -5.02 15.19 26.15
C THR A 79 -4.14 16.14 25.33
N ASP A 80 -3.45 17.05 26.02
CA ASP A 80 -2.49 17.96 25.40
C ASP A 80 -1.19 17.21 25.04
N PHE A 81 -0.85 16.13 25.78
CA PHE A 81 0.43 15.45 25.61
C PHE A 81 0.39 14.01 26.08
N GLY A 82 1.20 13.17 25.43
CA GLY A 82 1.49 11.80 25.83
C GLY A 82 0.87 10.73 24.94
N PRO A 83 1.52 9.56 24.85
CA PRO A 83 1.00 8.42 24.13
C PRO A 83 -0.27 7.86 24.81
N VAL A 84 -1.20 7.41 23.97
CA VAL A 84 -2.46 6.81 24.38
C VAL A 84 -2.50 5.36 23.90
N ASN A 85 -2.64 4.43 24.83
CA ASN A 85 -2.82 3.01 24.54
C ASN A 85 -4.23 2.56 24.96
N ILE A 86 -5.00 2.04 23.99
CA ILE A 86 -6.37 1.57 24.23
C ILE A 86 -6.44 0.08 23.94
N VAL A 87 -6.95 -0.68 24.90
CA VAL A 87 -7.15 -2.13 24.79
C VAL A 87 -8.61 -2.50 25.04
N GLN A 88 -9.05 -3.62 24.47
CA GLN A 88 -10.37 -4.16 24.80
C GLN A 88 -10.32 -4.97 26.09
N LEU A 89 -11.37 -4.92 26.88
CA LEU A 89 -11.59 -5.83 27.99
C LEU A 89 -11.83 -7.26 27.49
N GLU A 90 -11.52 -8.24 28.34
CA GLU A 90 -11.79 -9.64 28.08
C GLU A 90 -13.28 -9.91 27.86
N ALA A 91 -13.59 -10.99 27.15
CA ALA A 91 -14.97 -11.40 26.90
C ALA A 91 -15.68 -11.74 28.20
N GLY A 92 -16.88 -11.17 28.40
CA GLY A 92 -17.69 -11.41 29.61
C GLY A 92 -17.30 -10.56 30.81
N ALA A 93 -16.33 -9.63 30.68
CA ALA A 93 -16.06 -8.65 31.71
C ALA A 93 -17.24 -7.69 31.88
N ALA A 94 -17.43 -7.19 33.10
CA ALA A 94 -18.44 -6.17 33.36
C ALA A 94 -18.19 -4.92 32.49
N PRO A 95 -19.23 -4.23 32.00
CA PRO A 95 -19.08 -3.06 31.15
C PRO A 95 -18.56 -1.85 31.96
N VAL A 96 -17.24 -1.74 32.03
CA VAL A 96 -16.52 -0.67 32.71
C VAL A 96 -15.42 -0.13 31.81
N VAL A 97 -15.05 1.12 31.99
CA VAL A 97 -13.81 1.67 31.44
C VAL A 97 -12.78 1.75 32.56
N ARG A 98 -11.65 1.09 32.39
CA ARG A 98 -10.51 1.18 33.32
C ARG A 98 -9.45 2.05 32.72
N TYR A 99 -8.86 2.93 33.50
CA TYR A 99 -7.75 3.74 33.05
C TYR A 99 -6.61 3.75 34.06
N SER A 100 -5.40 3.86 33.53
CA SER A 100 -4.16 4.11 34.26
C SER A 100 -3.40 5.22 33.53
N VAL A 101 -3.05 6.27 34.24
CA VAL A 101 -2.27 7.38 33.70
C VAL A 101 -0.97 7.46 34.46
N HIS A 102 0.12 7.17 33.77
CA HIS A 102 1.46 7.24 34.31
C HIS A 102 2.05 8.61 34.00
N ILE A 103 2.54 9.30 35.02
CA ILE A 103 3.05 10.65 34.95
C ILE A 103 4.47 10.66 35.50
N GLU A 104 5.42 11.17 34.78
CA GLU A 104 6.84 11.25 35.18
C GLU A 104 7.40 12.64 34.98
N THR A 105 8.42 12.98 35.79
CA THR A 105 9.23 14.20 35.62
C THR A 105 10.66 13.95 36.09
N ASP A 106 11.62 14.59 35.44
CA ASP A 106 13.02 14.62 35.86
C ASP A 106 13.33 15.68 36.93
N ALA A 107 12.33 16.50 37.30
CA ALA A 107 12.44 17.41 38.45
C ALA A 107 12.74 16.62 39.73
N ARG A 108 13.43 17.27 40.66
CA ARG A 108 13.88 16.63 41.91
C ARG A 108 13.27 17.31 43.13
N GLY A 109 13.20 16.55 44.22
CA GLY A 109 12.74 17.03 45.51
C GLY A 109 11.28 17.50 45.54
N PRO A 110 10.94 18.50 46.36
CA PRO A 110 9.58 18.99 46.50
C PRO A 110 8.96 19.53 45.21
N ALA A 111 9.78 20.08 44.30
CA ALA A 111 9.33 20.59 43.01
C ALA A 111 8.76 19.47 42.12
N ALA A 112 9.34 18.27 42.17
CA ALA A 112 8.84 17.12 41.43
C ALA A 112 7.42 16.75 41.87
N GLN A 113 7.18 16.67 43.19
CA GLN A 113 5.86 16.35 43.71
C GLN A 113 4.83 17.41 43.36
N GLN A 114 5.17 18.68 43.43
CA GLN A 114 4.31 19.78 43.02
C GLN A 114 3.94 19.73 41.54
N LEU A 115 4.91 19.39 40.66
CA LEU A 115 4.66 19.21 39.24
C LEU A 115 3.71 18.01 38.95
N LEU A 116 3.98 16.85 39.57
CA LEU A 116 3.12 15.66 39.44
C LEU A 116 1.70 15.93 39.94
N ASP A 117 1.55 16.68 41.05
CA ASP A 117 0.24 17.03 41.61
C ASP A 117 -0.50 18.06 40.77
N SER A 118 0.21 18.90 40.04
CA SER A 118 -0.38 19.96 39.20
C SER A 118 -1.00 19.44 37.89
N TYR A 119 -0.65 18.19 37.47
CA TYR A 119 -1.29 17.59 36.30
C TYR A 119 -2.79 17.41 36.52
N SER A 120 -3.61 17.98 35.66
CA SER A 120 -5.06 17.88 35.75
C SER A 120 -5.57 16.65 35.02
N LEU A 121 -6.11 15.68 35.75
CA LEU A 121 -6.80 14.52 35.20
C LEU A 121 -8.25 14.53 35.65
N LYS A 122 -9.17 14.61 34.69
CA LYS A 122 -10.61 14.54 34.92
C LYS A 122 -11.17 13.33 34.18
N ALA A 123 -11.86 12.45 34.87
CA ALA A 123 -12.50 11.27 34.31
C ALA A 123 -13.92 11.16 34.86
N LYS A 124 -14.91 11.04 34.00
CA LYS A 124 -16.32 10.97 34.39
C LYS A 124 -17.12 10.06 33.46
N SER A 125 -18.15 9.41 34.02
CA SER A 125 -19.18 8.76 33.24
C SER A 125 -20.24 9.79 32.78
N THR A 126 -20.69 9.64 31.53
CA THR A 126 -21.72 10.48 30.93
C THR A 126 -22.83 9.62 30.33
N ALA A 127 -23.92 10.21 29.92
CA ALA A 127 -25.00 9.49 29.25
C ALA A 127 -24.57 8.85 27.93
N THR A 128 -23.54 9.40 27.26
CA THR A 128 -22.99 8.92 25.98
C THR A 128 -21.76 8.03 26.12
N GLY A 129 -21.24 7.84 27.32
CA GLY A 129 -20.08 7.01 27.58
C GLY A 129 -19.16 7.55 28.66
N VAL A 130 -17.87 7.50 28.43
CA VAL A 130 -16.85 7.96 29.37
C VAL A 130 -16.01 9.06 28.74
N GLU A 131 -15.81 10.13 29.48
CA GLU A 131 -14.89 11.22 29.13
C GLU A 131 -13.69 11.22 30.06
N ILE A 132 -12.48 11.25 29.44
CA ILE A 132 -11.20 11.40 30.13
C ILE A 132 -10.48 12.60 29.53
N THR A 133 -10.09 13.55 30.39
CA THR A 133 -9.35 14.73 29.96
C THR A 133 -8.08 14.86 30.79
N GLY A 134 -6.93 14.91 30.12
CA GLY A 134 -5.62 15.16 30.71
C GLY A 134 -5.07 16.50 30.25
N THR A 135 -4.68 17.36 31.18
CA THR A 135 -4.15 18.68 30.83
C THR A 135 -2.83 18.93 31.55
N LEU A 136 -1.83 19.37 30.81
CA LEU A 136 -0.53 19.75 31.35
C LEU A 136 -0.64 20.93 32.33
N PRO A 137 0.22 20.97 33.34
CA PRO A 137 0.29 22.12 34.20
C PRO A 137 0.66 23.38 33.40
N PRO A 138 0.14 24.56 33.80
CA PRO A 138 0.52 25.81 33.16
C PRO A 138 2.05 25.97 33.07
N GLN A 139 2.55 26.57 32.01
CA GLN A 139 3.99 26.79 31.82
C GLN A 139 4.67 27.50 33.00
N ALA A 140 3.94 28.40 33.70
CA ALA A 140 4.44 29.08 34.90
C ALA A 140 4.69 28.16 36.10
N ALA A 141 4.05 26.98 36.12
CA ALA A 141 4.26 25.96 37.17
C ALA A 141 5.38 24.99 36.82
N ARG A 142 5.89 24.98 35.57
CA ARG A 142 6.98 24.14 35.12
C ARG A 142 8.32 24.85 35.33
N SER A 143 9.28 24.18 35.96
CA SER A 143 10.66 24.64 35.95
C SER A 143 11.15 24.66 34.50
N ALA A 144 11.86 25.68 34.07
CA ALA A 144 12.29 25.85 32.69
C ALA A 144 13.10 24.64 32.14
N ASP A 145 13.71 23.85 33.04
CA ASP A 145 14.60 22.74 32.72
C ASP A 145 13.97 21.35 33.00
N ALA A 146 12.73 21.28 33.53
CA ALA A 146 12.12 20.01 33.88
C ALA A 146 11.28 19.44 32.72
N GLN A 147 11.56 18.21 32.35
CA GLN A 147 10.78 17.43 31.39
C GLN A 147 9.62 16.74 32.09
N PHE A 148 8.54 16.52 31.35
CA PHE A 148 7.31 15.93 31.83
C PHE A 148 6.78 14.93 30.82
N TRP A 149 6.52 13.69 31.26
CA TRP A 149 5.99 12.62 30.43
C TRP A 149 4.67 12.12 30.99
N VAL A 150 3.74 11.83 30.13
CA VAL A 150 2.43 11.26 30.48
C VAL A 150 2.13 10.11 29.54
N GLN A 151 1.64 9.00 30.07
CA GLN A 151 1.19 7.86 29.29
C GLN A 151 -0.20 7.44 29.75
N PHE A 152 -1.11 7.24 28.80
CA PHE A 152 -2.46 6.76 29.06
C PHE A 152 -2.59 5.29 28.66
N GLU A 153 -3.12 4.48 29.56
CA GLU A 153 -3.56 3.12 29.29
C GLU A 153 -5.04 3.03 29.64
N VAL A 154 -5.88 2.70 28.66
CA VAL A 154 -7.34 2.67 28.83
C VAL A 154 -7.89 1.36 28.29
N ALA A 155 -8.62 0.62 29.14
CA ALA A 155 -9.32 -0.58 28.75
C ALA A 155 -10.82 -0.30 28.61
N VAL A 156 -11.39 -0.64 27.45
CA VAL A 156 -12.79 -0.37 27.09
C VAL A 156 -13.58 -1.64 26.79
N PRO A 157 -14.92 -1.64 26.95
CA PRO A 157 -15.76 -2.75 26.51
C PRO A 157 -15.62 -3.03 25.00
N ARG A 158 -15.88 -4.26 24.58
CA ARG A 158 -15.65 -4.69 23.18
C ARG A 158 -16.42 -3.93 22.12
N GLY A 159 -17.65 -3.57 22.36
CA GLY A 159 -18.51 -2.83 21.41
C GLY A 159 -18.34 -1.31 21.45
N TYR A 160 -17.33 -0.81 22.15
CA TYR A 160 -17.16 0.61 22.40
C TYR A 160 -16.68 1.37 21.18
N ASN A 161 -17.22 2.58 20.99
CA ASN A 161 -16.65 3.57 20.06
C ASN A 161 -15.50 4.30 20.76
N VAL A 162 -14.51 4.72 19.98
CA VAL A 162 -13.30 5.35 20.51
C VAL A 162 -13.06 6.69 19.80
N GLU A 163 -13.08 7.77 20.55
CA GLU A 163 -12.67 9.11 20.12
C GLU A 163 -11.44 9.52 20.93
N VAL A 164 -10.31 9.72 20.27
CA VAL A 164 -9.06 10.19 20.89
C VAL A 164 -8.57 11.42 20.17
N ASN A 165 -8.28 12.45 20.95
CA ASN A 165 -7.62 13.66 20.48
C ASN A 165 -6.41 13.97 21.36
N THR A 166 -5.20 13.96 20.78
CA THR A 166 -3.97 14.35 21.47
C THR A 166 -3.19 15.36 20.62
N GLU A 167 -2.61 16.38 21.24
CA GLU A 167 -1.74 17.32 20.50
C GLU A 167 -0.39 16.67 20.18
N ALA A 168 0.17 15.89 21.11
CA ALA A 168 1.46 15.23 20.91
C ALA A 168 1.49 13.86 21.57
N GLY A 169 1.78 12.83 20.81
CA GLY A 169 1.92 11.44 21.28
C GLY A 169 1.34 10.44 20.30
N ASP A 170 1.89 9.23 20.35
CA ASP A 170 1.40 8.11 19.57
C ASP A 170 0.05 7.63 20.10
N ILE A 171 -0.84 7.24 19.20
CA ILE A 171 -2.08 6.55 19.54
C ILE A 171 -1.95 5.09 19.11
N THR A 172 -2.01 4.19 20.09
CA THR A 172 -2.01 2.75 19.82
C THR A 172 -3.32 2.16 20.33
N THR A 173 -4.01 1.42 19.48
CA THR A 173 -5.21 0.71 19.92
C THR A 173 -5.12 -0.76 19.53
N GLY A 174 -5.65 -1.63 20.40
CA GLY A 174 -6.06 -2.98 20.00
C GLY A 174 -7.24 -2.94 19.03
N ASP A 175 -7.98 -4.03 18.95
CA ASP A 175 -9.21 -4.07 18.16
C ASP A 175 -10.25 -3.12 18.78
N ILE A 176 -11.02 -2.43 17.95
CA ILE A 176 -12.13 -1.54 18.33
C ILE A 176 -13.39 -2.14 17.72
N GLY A 177 -14.36 -2.53 18.55
CA GLY A 177 -15.58 -3.17 18.04
C GLY A 177 -16.58 -2.18 17.43
N GLY A 178 -16.52 -0.90 17.82
CA GLY A 178 -17.34 0.19 17.30
C GLY A 178 -16.61 1.04 16.26
N THR A 179 -16.98 2.31 16.19
CA THR A 179 -16.33 3.32 15.32
C THR A 179 -15.06 3.86 15.97
N ALA A 180 -14.15 4.39 15.17
CA ALA A 180 -12.93 5.05 15.63
C ALA A 180 -12.79 6.45 15.04
N SER A 181 -12.49 7.44 15.90
CA SER A 181 -12.06 8.78 15.51
C SER A 181 -10.79 9.13 16.26
N LEU A 182 -9.64 9.01 15.59
CA LEU A 182 -8.33 9.11 16.20
C LEU A 182 -7.58 10.30 15.58
N HIS A 183 -7.19 11.24 16.41
CA HIS A 183 -6.47 12.41 15.96
C HIS A 183 -5.25 12.70 16.84
N THR A 184 -4.09 12.94 16.20
CA THR A 184 -2.88 13.45 16.86
C THR A 184 -2.18 14.46 15.94
N GLN A 185 -1.57 15.51 16.49
CA GLN A 185 -0.81 16.44 15.64
C GLN A 185 0.55 15.85 15.23
N GLY A 186 1.28 15.20 16.13
CA GLY A 186 2.66 14.80 15.85
C GLY A 186 2.98 13.30 15.90
N GLY A 187 2.13 12.48 16.51
CA GLY A 187 2.40 11.06 16.77
C GLY A 187 1.99 10.11 15.66
N ASN A 188 2.44 8.88 15.77
CA ASN A 188 1.97 7.79 14.91
C ASN A 188 0.65 7.24 15.42
N ILE A 189 -0.17 6.73 14.51
CA ILE A 189 -1.41 6.04 14.87
C ILE A 189 -1.32 4.58 14.42
N ARG A 190 -1.50 3.66 15.37
CA ARG A 190 -1.54 2.22 15.12
C ARG A 190 -2.81 1.64 15.69
N THR A 191 -3.59 0.97 14.84
CA THR A 191 -4.83 0.33 15.29
C THR A 191 -4.86 -1.15 14.92
N GLY A 192 -5.54 -1.94 15.74
CA GLY A 192 -6.01 -3.26 15.36
C GLY A 192 -7.15 -3.17 14.34
N ARG A 193 -8.09 -4.11 14.41
CA ARG A 193 -9.30 -4.10 13.58
C ARG A 193 -10.31 -3.08 14.10
N ILE A 194 -10.98 -2.37 13.20
CA ILE A 194 -12.02 -1.40 13.52
C ILE A 194 -13.36 -1.89 12.96
N GLY A 195 -14.36 -1.97 13.82
CA GLY A 195 -15.66 -2.55 13.53
C GLY A 195 -15.66 -4.08 13.74
N SER A 196 -16.75 -4.64 14.26
CA SER A 196 -16.87 -6.08 14.40
C SER A 196 -17.53 -6.70 13.17
N SER A 197 -16.92 -7.73 12.61
CA SER A 197 -17.47 -8.52 11.50
C SER A 197 -18.76 -9.30 11.84
N GLY A 198 -19.25 -9.21 13.08
CA GLY A 198 -20.37 -9.97 13.59
C GLY A 198 -21.70 -9.23 13.72
N ILE A 199 -21.71 -7.90 13.67
CA ILE A 199 -22.93 -7.11 13.78
C ILE A 199 -23.27 -6.50 12.41
N ARG A 200 -23.90 -7.29 11.54
CA ARG A 200 -24.63 -6.79 10.38
C ARG A 200 -26.01 -6.29 10.83
N ASP A 201 -26.05 -5.41 11.79
CA ASP A 201 -27.28 -4.70 12.08
C ASP A 201 -27.42 -3.55 11.09
N ALA A 202 -28.37 -3.72 10.17
CA ALA A 202 -28.76 -2.73 9.18
C ALA A 202 -29.28 -1.39 9.78
N ALA A 203 -29.30 -1.27 11.10
CA ALA A 203 -29.75 -0.09 11.83
C ALA A 203 -28.63 0.91 12.18
N TRP A 204 -27.36 0.49 12.12
CA TRP A 204 -26.23 1.39 12.32
C TRP A 204 -25.69 1.76 10.94
N GLY A 205 -25.82 3.02 10.60
CA GLY A 205 -25.22 3.56 9.37
C GLY A 205 -23.79 3.07 9.20
N ARG A 206 -23.24 3.14 7.98
CA ARG A 206 -21.90 2.68 7.61
C ARG A 206 -20.92 2.97 8.74
N PHE A 207 -20.27 1.93 9.26
CA PHE A 207 -19.15 2.11 10.18
C PHE A 207 -18.14 3.05 9.51
N ALA A 208 -17.78 4.12 10.19
CA ALA A 208 -16.78 5.04 9.69
C ALA A 208 -15.59 5.06 10.66
N ALA A 209 -14.43 4.84 10.13
CA ALA A 209 -13.18 5.08 10.84
C ALA A 209 -12.54 6.36 10.29
N LYS A 210 -12.18 7.29 11.18
CA LYS A 210 -11.47 8.51 10.87
C LYS A 210 -10.15 8.53 11.62
N VAL A 211 -9.03 8.60 10.90
CA VAL A 211 -7.68 8.51 11.49
C VAL A 211 -6.82 9.61 10.91
N GLU A 212 -6.41 10.55 11.74
CA GLU A 212 -5.70 11.75 11.29
C GLU A 212 -4.45 12.03 12.13
N THR A 213 -3.34 12.33 11.47
CA THR A 213 -2.12 12.86 12.09
C THR A 213 -1.49 13.92 11.19
N GLU A 214 -0.88 14.95 11.76
CA GLU A 214 -0.21 15.96 10.92
C GLU A 214 1.16 15.48 10.41
N GLY A 215 1.90 14.67 11.17
CA GLY A 215 3.25 14.27 10.78
C GLY A 215 3.56 12.78 10.80
N GLY A 216 2.87 12.01 11.63
CA GLY A 216 3.17 10.61 11.92
C GLY A 216 2.67 9.61 10.87
N HIS A 217 3.07 8.37 11.06
CA HIS A 217 2.60 7.26 10.24
C HIS A 217 1.25 6.74 10.72
N ILE A 218 0.40 6.32 9.78
CA ILE A 218 -0.86 5.66 10.07
C ILE A 218 -0.75 4.19 9.69
N ARG A 219 -1.09 3.31 10.62
CA ARG A 219 -1.23 1.89 10.39
C ARG A 219 -2.55 1.39 10.96
N VAL A 220 -3.42 0.88 10.09
CA VAL A 220 -4.70 0.29 10.45
C VAL A 220 -4.71 -1.15 9.95
N LEU A 221 -5.08 -2.12 10.80
CA LEU A 221 -5.06 -3.52 10.39
C LEU A 221 -6.20 -3.80 9.39
N ASP A 222 -7.44 -3.76 9.83
CA ASP A 222 -8.61 -3.93 8.97
C ASP A 222 -9.74 -3.00 9.42
N VAL A 223 -10.64 -2.65 8.50
CA VAL A 223 -11.82 -1.82 8.78
C VAL A 223 -13.06 -2.49 8.20
N ALA A 224 -14.06 -2.77 9.04
CA ALA A 224 -15.30 -3.42 8.62
C ALA A 224 -16.29 -2.48 7.88
N GLY A 225 -15.93 -1.23 7.68
CA GLY A 225 -16.73 -0.20 7.01
C GLY A 225 -15.87 0.76 6.20
N ASP A 226 -16.24 2.03 6.20
CA ASP A 226 -15.54 3.08 5.46
C ASP A 226 -14.33 3.61 6.26
N LEU A 227 -13.26 4.01 5.57
CA LEU A 227 -12.06 4.60 6.18
C LEU A 227 -11.70 5.93 5.54
N THR A 228 -11.58 6.95 6.38
CA THR A 228 -10.89 8.20 6.03
C THR A 228 -9.59 8.28 6.83
N ALA A 229 -8.43 8.33 6.14
CA ALA A 229 -7.14 8.48 6.78
C ALA A 229 -6.34 9.63 6.15
N PHE A 230 -5.80 10.49 7.02
CA PHE A 230 -4.99 11.63 6.60
C PHE A 230 -3.70 11.73 7.42
N THR A 231 -2.59 11.99 6.72
CA THR A 231 -1.33 12.40 7.36
C THR A 231 -0.64 13.49 6.54
N GLY A 232 -0.04 14.47 7.19
CA GLY A 232 0.70 15.52 6.49
C GLY A 232 1.98 15.02 5.80
N GLY A 233 2.69 14.03 6.36
CA GLY A 233 3.95 13.57 5.78
C GLY A 233 4.23 12.07 5.87
N GLY A 234 3.58 11.37 6.80
CA GLY A 234 3.83 9.96 7.09
C GLY A 234 3.27 8.99 6.05
N HIS A 235 3.58 7.72 6.23
CA HIS A 235 3.01 6.65 5.42
C HIS A 235 1.64 6.24 5.93
N ILE A 236 0.76 5.82 5.02
CA ILE A 236 -0.53 5.20 5.33
C ILE A 236 -0.47 3.73 4.91
N ASN A 237 -0.58 2.84 5.88
CA ASN A 237 -0.61 1.41 5.65
C ASN A 237 -1.91 0.83 6.21
N VAL A 238 -2.73 0.27 5.35
CA VAL A 238 -4.04 -0.28 5.71
C VAL A 238 -4.18 -1.69 5.15
N GLY A 239 -4.70 -2.60 5.96
CA GLY A 239 -5.05 -3.96 5.51
C GLY A 239 -6.29 -3.94 4.64
N ASN A 240 -7.37 -4.55 5.10
CA ASN A 240 -8.60 -4.65 4.33
C ASN A 240 -9.63 -3.60 4.80
N ILE A 241 -10.30 -2.99 3.84
CA ILE A 241 -11.38 -2.03 4.05
C ILE A 241 -12.62 -2.59 3.36
N ALA A 242 -13.66 -2.89 4.12
CA ALA A 242 -14.88 -3.47 3.57
C ALA A 242 -15.74 -2.46 2.78
N GLY A 243 -15.69 -1.20 3.14
CA GLY A 243 -16.41 -0.09 2.53
C GLY A 243 -15.55 0.78 1.61
N ASP A 244 -15.88 2.07 1.62
CA ASP A 244 -15.17 3.10 0.84
C ASP A 244 -13.88 3.53 1.56
N ALA A 245 -12.85 3.91 0.80
CA ALA A 245 -11.57 4.39 1.32
C ALA A 245 -11.21 5.76 0.77
N SER A 246 -10.89 6.70 1.67
CA SER A 246 -10.27 7.99 1.33
C SER A 246 -8.96 8.13 2.09
N LEU A 247 -7.83 7.95 1.39
CA LEU A 247 -6.49 7.92 1.99
C LEU A 247 -5.63 9.02 1.39
N ARG A 248 -5.16 9.95 2.24
CA ARG A 248 -4.38 11.10 1.76
C ARG A 248 -3.13 11.32 2.61
N THR A 249 -2.01 11.54 1.94
CA THR A 249 -0.75 11.93 2.61
C THR A 249 -0.01 13.00 1.82
N GLY A 250 0.67 13.91 2.51
CA GLY A 250 1.46 14.95 1.85
C GLY A 250 2.68 14.41 1.10
N GLY A 251 3.37 13.38 1.61
CA GLY A 251 4.61 12.89 0.97
C GLY A 251 4.86 11.39 1.08
N GLY A 252 4.19 10.72 2.01
CA GLY A 252 4.40 9.31 2.30
C GLY A 252 3.82 8.35 1.25
N HIS A 253 4.12 7.08 1.43
CA HIS A 253 3.53 6.02 0.62
C HIS A 253 2.15 5.64 1.15
N ILE A 254 1.26 5.23 0.24
CA ILE A 254 -0.03 4.64 0.58
C ILE A 254 -0.02 3.17 0.16
N ARG A 255 -0.35 2.29 1.08
CA ARG A 255 -0.48 0.85 0.84
C ARG A 255 -1.79 0.36 1.40
N ALA A 256 -2.61 -0.25 0.57
CA ALA A 256 -3.87 -0.85 0.94
C ALA A 256 -3.95 -2.30 0.44
N GLY A 257 -4.49 -3.17 1.27
CA GLY A 257 -4.78 -4.55 0.90
C GLY A 257 -6.00 -4.61 -0.01
N GLN A 258 -7.15 -4.99 0.53
CA GLN A 258 -8.40 -5.05 -0.22
C GLN A 258 -9.30 -3.86 0.13
N ILE A 259 -9.89 -3.23 -0.88
CA ILE A 259 -10.91 -2.18 -0.72
C ILE A 259 -12.19 -2.68 -1.40
N GLY A 260 -13.25 -2.86 -0.62
CA GLY A 260 -14.53 -3.40 -1.12
C GLY A 260 -15.34 -2.38 -1.91
N GLY A 261 -15.32 -1.12 -1.48
CA GLY A 261 -16.05 -0.01 -2.06
C GLY A 261 -15.21 0.86 -3.02
N ARG A 262 -15.55 2.15 -3.07
CA ARG A 262 -14.82 3.18 -3.82
C ARG A 262 -13.49 3.49 -3.12
N ALA A 263 -12.45 3.70 -3.90
CA ALA A 263 -11.13 4.08 -3.41
C ALA A 263 -10.68 5.43 -3.98
N GLU A 264 -10.35 6.38 -3.10
CA GLU A 264 -9.70 7.65 -3.45
C GLU A 264 -8.37 7.74 -2.68
N LEU A 265 -7.25 7.68 -3.40
CA LEU A 265 -5.92 7.69 -2.82
C LEU A 265 -5.07 8.81 -3.40
N GLU A 266 -4.50 9.63 -2.54
CA GLU A 266 -3.71 10.79 -2.97
C GLU A 266 -2.43 10.96 -2.15
N THR A 267 -1.31 11.17 -2.84
CA THR A 267 -0.04 11.57 -2.22
C THR A 267 0.71 12.57 -3.12
N ALA A 268 1.44 13.52 -2.53
CA ALA A 268 2.22 14.45 -3.35
C ALA A 268 3.45 13.79 -4.00
N GLY A 269 4.08 12.79 -3.36
CA GLY A 269 5.33 12.22 -3.90
C GLY A 269 5.50 10.71 -3.74
N GLY A 270 4.79 10.08 -2.83
CA GLY A 270 4.95 8.66 -2.48
C GLY A 270 4.37 7.70 -3.51
N ASN A 271 4.75 6.44 -3.38
CA ASN A 271 4.15 5.36 -4.17
C ASN A 271 2.78 4.98 -3.62
N ILE A 272 1.90 4.54 -4.50
CA ILE A 272 0.58 4.02 -4.12
C ILE A 272 0.47 2.57 -4.56
N THR A 273 0.06 1.70 -3.64
CA THR A 273 -0.10 0.27 -3.88
C THR A 273 -1.46 -0.17 -3.36
N VAL A 274 -2.26 -0.81 -4.22
CA VAL A 274 -3.56 -1.41 -3.86
C VAL A 274 -3.57 -2.84 -4.37
N ALA A 275 -3.76 -3.82 -3.48
CA ALA A 275 -3.78 -5.21 -3.90
C ALA A 275 -5.08 -5.57 -4.65
N HIS A 276 -6.24 -5.25 -4.05
CA HIS A 276 -7.54 -5.51 -4.65
C HIS A 276 -8.48 -4.32 -4.45
N ALA A 277 -9.29 -4.02 -5.48
CA ALA A 277 -10.39 -3.07 -5.35
C ALA A 277 -11.66 -3.61 -6.02
N GLY A 278 -12.78 -3.53 -5.32
CA GLY A 278 -14.07 -4.06 -5.76
C GLY A 278 -14.85 -3.13 -6.67
N SER A 279 -14.54 -1.83 -6.71
CA SER A 279 -15.31 -0.82 -7.40
C SER A 279 -14.42 0.25 -8.06
N PHE A 280 -14.90 1.48 -8.16
CA PHE A 280 -14.17 2.60 -8.73
C PHE A 280 -12.92 2.95 -7.92
N VAL A 281 -11.80 3.15 -8.61
CA VAL A 281 -10.52 3.54 -8.02
C VAL A 281 -10.01 4.83 -8.67
N SER A 282 -9.81 5.86 -7.86
CA SER A 282 -9.13 7.10 -8.25
C SER A 282 -7.83 7.24 -7.48
N VAL A 283 -6.71 7.33 -8.19
CA VAL A 283 -5.38 7.41 -7.59
C VAL A 283 -4.56 8.53 -8.20
N LYS A 284 -3.98 9.36 -7.33
CA LYS A 284 -3.13 10.47 -7.77
C LYS A 284 -1.84 10.54 -6.96
N THR A 285 -0.72 10.65 -7.66
CA THR A 285 0.59 10.94 -7.04
C THR A 285 1.40 11.93 -7.89
N GLY A 286 2.16 12.81 -7.24
CA GLY A 286 3.00 13.76 -7.95
C GLY A 286 4.20 13.10 -8.65
N GLY A 287 4.85 12.11 -8.04
CA GLY A 287 6.06 11.50 -8.60
C GLY A 287 6.20 9.99 -8.40
N GLY A 288 5.39 9.39 -7.55
CA GLY A 288 5.50 7.98 -7.15
C GLY A 288 4.98 7.00 -8.20
N GLN A 289 5.34 5.74 -8.01
CA GLN A 289 4.78 4.63 -8.77
C GLN A 289 3.38 4.28 -8.27
N ILE A 290 2.53 3.84 -9.20
CA ILE A 290 1.20 3.32 -8.90
C ILE A 290 1.17 1.84 -9.29
N ASP A 291 0.87 0.99 -8.32
CA ASP A 291 0.78 -0.47 -8.52
C ASP A 291 -0.60 -0.97 -8.09
N PHE A 292 -1.32 -1.56 -9.03
CA PHE A 292 -2.59 -2.26 -8.78
C PHE A 292 -2.43 -3.76 -9.00
N GLY A 293 -3.04 -4.55 -8.11
CA GLY A 293 -3.30 -5.95 -8.36
C GLY A 293 -4.56 -6.13 -9.22
N GLU A 294 -5.68 -6.52 -8.60
CA GLU A 294 -6.95 -6.71 -9.28
C GLU A 294 -7.93 -5.57 -9.01
N VAL A 295 -8.51 -5.00 -10.05
CA VAL A 295 -9.59 -4.01 -9.93
C VAL A 295 -10.81 -4.50 -10.72
N ARG A 296 -11.93 -4.69 -10.04
CA ARG A 296 -13.17 -5.15 -10.66
C ARG A 296 -14.07 -4.02 -11.16
N GLY A 297 -13.66 -2.79 -11.02
CA GLY A 297 -14.38 -1.59 -11.47
C GLY A 297 -13.56 -0.76 -12.43
N SER A 298 -13.89 0.53 -12.52
CA SER A 298 -13.15 1.48 -13.33
C SER A 298 -11.95 2.04 -12.56
N VAL A 299 -10.90 2.41 -13.31
CA VAL A 299 -9.67 2.98 -12.77
C VAL A 299 -9.38 4.33 -13.40
N HIS A 300 -9.15 5.33 -12.56
CA HIS A 300 -8.51 6.60 -12.96
C HIS A 300 -7.20 6.74 -12.18
N ALA A 301 -6.06 6.73 -12.87
CA ALA A 301 -4.75 6.80 -12.21
C ALA A 301 -3.85 7.83 -12.89
N GLN A 302 -3.31 8.75 -12.07
CA GLN A 302 -2.46 9.83 -12.55
C GLN A 302 -1.16 9.91 -11.74
N THR A 303 -0.02 9.99 -12.44
CA THR A 303 1.28 10.25 -11.82
C THR A 303 2.12 11.22 -12.64
N GLY A 304 2.86 12.10 -11.98
CA GLY A 304 3.77 13.03 -12.67
C GLY A 304 5.04 12.36 -13.20
N GLY A 305 5.66 11.45 -12.46
CA GLY A 305 6.96 10.87 -12.84
C GLY A 305 7.04 9.36 -12.81
N GLY A 306 6.27 8.71 -11.97
CA GLY A 306 6.32 7.27 -11.76
C GLY A 306 5.67 6.43 -12.85
N GLY A 307 5.97 5.15 -12.86
CA GLY A 307 5.28 4.20 -13.71
C GLY A 307 3.94 3.76 -13.12
N ILE A 308 3.03 3.32 -13.99
CA ILE A 308 1.76 2.72 -13.61
C ILE A 308 1.78 1.24 -14.00
N ARG A 309 1.51 0.37 -13.05
CA ARG A 309 1.40 -1.08 -13.28
C ARG A 309 0.05 -1.58 -12.81
N VAL A 310 -0.62 -2.32 -13.67
CA VAL A 310 -1.93 -2.90 -13.38
C VAL A 310 -1.90 -4.37 -13.77
N MET A 311 -2.26 -5.25 -12.84
CA MET A 311 -2.29 -6.67 -13.11
C MET A 311 -3.57 -7.10 -13.85
N TYR A 312 -4.73 -6.70 -13.33
CA TYR A 312 -6.02 -6.98 -13.96
C TYR A 312 -7.02 -5.85 -13.72
N VAL A 313 -7.74 -5.45 -14.76
CA VAL A 313 -8.92 -4.57 -14.65
C VAL A 313 -10.04 -5.06 -15.57
N SER A 314 -11.24 -5.19 -15.02
CA SER A 314 -12.44 -5.57 -15.79
C SER A 314 -13.18 -4.36 -16.38
N GLY A 315 -13.15 -3.21 -15.74
CA GLY A 315 -13.84 -2.00 -16.17
C GLY A 315 -13.00 -1.06 -17.05
N PRO A 316 -13.57 0.09 -17.43
CA PRO A 316 -12.83 1.11 -18.18
C PRO A 316 -11.69 1.70 -17.36
N MET A 317 -10.60 2.03 -18.06
CA MET A 317 -9.40 2.61 -17.46
C MET A 317 -9.00 3.92 -18.12
N GLU A 318 -8.57 4.87 -17.30
CA GLU A 318 -7.89 6.11 -17.71
C GLU A 318 -6.59 6.23 -16.91
N LEU A 319 -5.46 6.16 -17.60
CA LEU A 319 -4.14 6.11 -17.01
C LEU A 319 -3.24 7.19 -17.59
N GLU A 320 -2.70 8.05 -16.75
CA GLU A 320 -1.82 9.13 -17.16
C GLU A 320 -0.50 9.14 -16.40
N SER A 321 0.60 9.18 -17.13
CA SER A 321 1.93 9.42 -16.56
C SER A 321 2.67 10.46 -17.39
N SER A 322 3.32 11.45 -16.77
CA SER A 322 4.13 12.38 -17.56
C SER A 322 5.40 11.71 -18.11
N SER A 323 6.10 10.88 -17.33
CA SER A 323 7.39 10.32 -17.75
C SER A 323 7.49 8.81 -17.63
N GLY A 324 6.73 8.20 -16.73
CA GLY A 324 6.84 6.79 -16.41
C GLY A 324 6.21 5.85 -17.45
N SER A 325 6.64 4.61 -17.42
CA SER A 325 6.06 3.57 -18.27
C SER A 325 4.75 3.04 -17.70
N ILE A 326 3.85 2.63 -18.58
CA ILE A 326 2.56 2.02 -18.23
C ILE A 326 2.61 0.54 -18.65
N CYS A 327 2.40 -0.36 -17.69
CA CYS A 327 2.42 -1.81 -17.92
C CYS A 327 1.13 -2.45 -17.43
N LEU A 328 0.40 -3.09 -18.34
CA LEU A 328 -0.93 -3.67 -18.11
C LEU A 328 -0.89 -5.13 -18.52
N THR A 329 -0.95 -6.05 -17.55
CA THR A 329 -0.79 -7.48 -17.84
C THR A 329 -2.10 -8.17 -18.25
N ARG A 330 -3.27 -7.58 -17.92
CA ARG A 330 -4.56 -8.07 -18.41
C ARG A 330 -5.60 -6.96 -18.40
N VAL A 331 -6.11 -6.62 -19.56
CA VAL A 331 -7.12 -5.57 -19.75
C VAL A 331 -8.36 -6.19 -20.38
N ALA A 332 -9.49 -6.17 -19.69
CA ALA A 332 -10.78 -6.60 -20.23
C ALA A 332 -11.65 -5.41 -20.67
N GLY A 333 -11.54 -4.25 -20.02
CA GLY A 333 -12.31 -3.04 -20.28
C GLY A 333 -11.75 -2.15 -21.40
N ALA A 334 -12.43 -1.03 -21.65
CA ALA A 334 -11.92 0.04 -22.53
C ALA A 334 -10.71 0.71 -21.88
N LEU A 335 -9.69 1.04 -22.69
CA LEU A 335 -8.41 1.55 -22.21
C LEU A 335 -8.09 2.92 -22.80
N GLN A 336 -7.87 3.89 -21.93
CA GLN A 336 -7.21 5.15 -22.28
C GLN A 336 -5.90 5.24 -21.48
N ALA A 337 -4.77 5.26 -22.17
CA ALA A 337 -3.46 5.33 -21.53
C ALA A 337 -2.58 6.36 -22.24
N ALA A 338 -2.03 7.29 -21.47
CA ALA A 338 -1.18 8.35 -21.98
C ALA A 338 0.11 8.50 -21.17
N THR A 339 1.24 8.65 -21.86
CA THR A 339 2.52 9.05 -21.26
C THR A 339 3.29 9.96 -22.21
N SER A 340 4.05 10.93 -21.67
CA SER A 340 4.88 11.77 -22.54
C SER A 340 6.21 11.12 -22.90
N GLY A 341 6.80 10.30 -22.02
CA GLY A 341 8.14 9.74 -22.26
C GLY A 341 8.26 8.22 -22.15
N GLY A 342 7.36 7.57 -21.42
CA GLY A 342 7.44 6.15 -21.09
C GLY A 342 6.93 5.22 -22.17
N THR A 343 7.28 3.95 -22.03
CA THR A 343 6.73 2.86 -22.86
C THR A 343 5.36 2.43 -22.33
N ILE A 344 4.42 2.19 -23.23
CA ILE A 344 3.14 1.57 -22.89
C ILE A 344 3.17 0.11 -23.35
N THR A 345 2.99 -0.81 -22.43
CA THR A 345 2.87 -2.24 -22.72
C THR A 345 1.54 -2.76 -22.21
N ALA A 346 0.72 -3.35 -23.07
CA ALA A 346 -0.62 -3.80 -22.70
C ALA A 346 -0.98 -5.17 -23.31
N TRP A 347 -1.47 -6.08 -22.48
CA TRP A 347 -2.12 -7.31 -22.88
C TRP A 347 -3.63 -7.08 -22.85
N ILE A 348 -4.23 -6.91 -24.03
CA ILE A 348 -5.67 -6.71 -24.20
C ILE A 348 -6.31 -8.10 -24.31
N ASN A 349 -7.06 -8.47 -23.29
CA ASN A 349 -7.72 -9.79 -23.22
C ASN A 349 -9.16 -9.61 -22.71
N PRO A 350 -10.09 -9.16 -23.58
CA PRO A 350 -11.50 -9.04 -23.24
C PRO A 350 -12.10 -10.41 -22.89
N GLU A 351 -13.16 -10.40 -22.11
CA GLU A 351 -13.85 -11.64 -21.78
C GLU A 351 -14.51 -12.25 -23.03
N PRO A 352 -14.35 -13.57 -23.25
CA PRO A 352 -14.99 -14.24 -24.36
C PRO A 352 -16.52 -14.24 -24.19
N PRO A 353 -17.30 -14.06 -25.30
CA PRO A 353 -18.74 -14.14 -25.24
C PRO A 353 -19.19 -15.56 -24.85
N SER A 354 -20.29 -15.68 -24.11
CA SER A 354 -20.81 -16.94 -23.55
C SER A 354 -21.13 -18.03 -24.59
N GLY A 355 -21.21 -17.68 -25.90
CA GLY A 355 -21.44 -18.59 -27.00
C GLY A 355 -20.22 -18.93 -27.86
N GLY A 356 -19.03 -18.52 -27.45
CA GLY A 356 -17.82 -18.61 -28.29
C GLY A 356 -17.82 -17.56 -29.41
N GLY A 357 -16.75 -17.50 -30.19
CA GLY A 357 -16.60 -16.57 -31.30
C GLY A 357 -15.61 -15.44 -31.04
N ASN A 358 -15.75 -14.34 -31.80
CA ASN A 358 -14.84 -13.23 -31.72
C ASN A 358 -15.03 -12.44 -30.43
N VAL A 359 -13.94 -12.18 -29.70
CA VAL A 359 -13.92 -11.25 -28.57
C VAL A 359 -13.97 -9.81 -29.08
N ARG A 360 -14.55 -8.91 -28.31
CA ARG A 360 -14.71 -7.50 -28.68
C ARG A 360 -14.17 -6.61 -27.58
N LEU A 361 -13.58 -5.48 -27.98
CA LEU A 361 -13.26 -4.42 -27.04
C LEU A 361 -14.55 -3.90 -26.39
N ALA A 362 -14.53 -3.65 -25.10
CA ALA A 362 -15.68 -3.09 -24.37
C ALA A 362 -16.03 -1.65 -24.80
N GLY A 363 -15.15 -0.98 -25.55
CA GLY A 363 -15.34 0.37 -26.07
C GLY A 363 -14.10 0.86 -26.82
N SER A 364 -14.14 2.11 -27.26
CA SER A 364 -12.99 2.75 -27.91
C SER A 364 -11.79 2.77 -26.94
N SER A 365 -10.65 2.29 -27.42
CA SER A 365 -9.40 2.28 -26.67
C SER A 365 -8.37 3.17 -27.36
N GLN A 366 -7.63 3.95 -26.58
CA GLN A 366 -6.60 4.87 -27.06
C GLN A 366 -5.34 4.78 -26.21
N LEU A 367 -4.20 4.55 -26.85
CA LEU A 367 -2.90 4.58 -26.20
C LEU A 367 -2.02 5.62 -26.90
N SER A 368 -1.44 6.53 -26.11
CA SER A 368 -0.58 7.56 -26.65
C SER A 368 0.71 7.70 -25.85
N SER A 369 1.85 7.73 -26.57
CA SER A 369 3.16 8.04 -25.99
C SER A 369 3.80 9.18 -26.78
N GLY A 370 4.50 10.08 -26.10
CA GLY A 370 5.30 11.10 -26.80
C GLY A 370 6.52 10.45 -27.46
N ASN A 371 7.44 9.94 -26.66
CA ASN A 371 8.72 9.41 -27.16
C ASN A 371 8.93 7.91 -26.92
N GLY A 372 8.10 7.28 -26.11
CA GLY A 372 8.21 5.85 -25.79
C GLY A 372 7.52 4.95 -26.81
N ASP A 373 7.86 3.67 -26.75
CA ASP A 373 7.27 2.64 -27.57
C ASP A 373 5.85 2.27 -27.07
N ILE A 374 5.00 1.79 -27.98
CA ILE A 374 3.72 1.19 -27.65
C ILE A 374 3.76 -0.28 -28.09
N ILE A 375 3.65 -1.19 -27.12
CA ILE A 375 3.69 -2.63 -27.37
C ILE A 375 2.34 -3.21 -26.94
N ILE A 376 1.61 -3.80 -27.88
CA ILE A 376 0.28 -4.35 -27.61
C ILE A 376 0.24 -5.81 -27.99
N PHE A 377 -0.32 -6.60 -27.09
CA PHE A 377 -0.62 -8.01 -27.29
C PHE A 377 -2.14 -8.21 -27.40
N LEU A 378 -2.58 -8.84 -28.47
CA LEU A 378 -3.97 -8.99 -28.86
C LEU A 378 -4.36 -10.47 -29.00
N PRO A 379 -5.58 -10.89 -28.63
CA PRO A 379 -6.06 -12.22 -28.96
C PRO A 379 -6.30 -12.37 -30.48
N ARG A 380 -6.03 -13.54 -31.04
CA ARG A 380 -6.20 -13.79 -32.50
C ARG A 380 -7.63 -13.59 -32.99
N ASN A 381 -8.61 -13.83 -32.12
CA ASN A 381 -10.02 -13.67 -32.42
C ASN A 381 -10.60 -12.30 -32.01
N LEU A 382 -9.76 -11.27 -31.81
CA LEU A 382 -10.23 -9.92 -31.50
C LEU A 382 -10.90 -9.27 -32.72
N ALA A 383 -12.14 -8.83 -32.57
CA ALA A 383 -12.84 -7.99 -33.55
C ALA A 383 -12.63 -6.50 -33.17
N ALA A 384 -11.80 -5.78 -33.93
CA ALA A 384 -11.45 -4.39 -33.67
C ALA A 384 -10.98 -3.68 -34.95
N ASN A 385 -11.07 -2.35 -34.96
CA ASN A 385 -10.46 -1.50 -35.96
C ASN A 385 -9.18 -0.88 -35.40
N ILE A 386 -8.02 -1.25 -35.93
CA ILE A 386 -6.73 -0.71 -35.52
C ILE A 386 -6.41 0.55 -36.32
N ASP A 387 -5.97 1.58 -35.61
CA ASP A 387 -5.51 2.85 -36.17
C ASP A 387 -4.20 3.23 -35.46
N ALA A 388 -3.06 3.03 -36.11
CA ALA A 388 -1.74 3.22 -35.53
C ALA A 388 -0.99 4.34 -36.28
N VAL A 389 -0.54 5.35 -35.51
CA VAL A 389 0.15 6.54 -36.08
C VAL A 389 1.47 6.77 -35.35
N VAL A 390 2.55 6.89 -36.12
CA VAL A 390 3.85 7.40 -35.67
C VAL A 390 4.10 8.74 -36.35
N ALA A 391 4.18 9.82 -35.57
CA ALA A 391 4.27 11.15 -36.10
C ALA A 391 5.64 11.50 -36.74
N ASN A 392 6.74 10.95 -36.15
CA ASN A 392 8.10 11.19 -36.63
C ASN A 392 8.82 9.83 -36.81
N GLY A 393 9.01 9.41 -38.04
CA GLY A 393 9.73 8.16 -38.33
C GLY A 393 9.45 7.55 -39.70
N GLY A 394 10.31 6.66 -40.16
CA GLY A 394 10.12 5.90 -41.38
C GLY A 394 9.23 4.66 -41.19
N GLU A 395 8.92 3.99 -42.29
CA GLU A 395 8.02 2.81 -42.33
C GLU A 395 8.32 1.71 -41.32
N ARG A 396 9.59 1.53 -40.90
CA ARG A 396 10.02 0.53 -39.91
C ARG A 396 9.65 0.85 -38.45
N ARG A 397 8.92 1.94 -38.21
CA ARG A 397 8.48 2.31 -36.87
C ARG A 397 7.20 1.60 -36.42
N ILE A 398 6.45 1.00 -37.35
CA ILE A 398 5.32 0.15 -37.02
C ILE A 398 5.68 -1.30 -37.38
N GLU A 399 5.77 -2.15 -36.39
CA GLU A 399 6.10 -3.57 -36.48
C GLU A 399 4.85 -4.36 -36.06
N ALA A 400 4.44 -5.32 -36.87
CA ALA A 400 3.29 -6.17 -36.54
C ALA A 400 3.58 -7.61 -36.89
N ASP A 401 2.87 -8.53 -36.20
CA ASP A 401 2.82 -9.91 -36.62
C ASP A 401 2.25 -9.98 -38.06
N PRO A 402 2.90 -10.71 -38.98
CA PRO A 402 2.45 -10.78 -40.38
C PRO A 402 0.98 -11.16 -40.58
N ALA A 403 0.41 -11.95 -39.67
CA ALA A 403 -0.98 -12.36 -39.72
C ALA A 403 -1.99 -11.23 -39.36
N LEU A 404 -1.53 -10.07 -38.90
CA LEU A 404 -2.39 -8.91 -38.64
C LEU A 404 -2.76 -8.12 -39.90
N HIS A 405 -2.13 -8.38 -41.05
CA HIS A 405 -2.41 -7.78 -42.36
C HIS A 405 -2.60 -6.24 -42.30
N LEU A 406 -1.61 -5.52 -41.75
CA LEU A 406 -1.64 -4.07 -41.68
C LEU A 406 -1.49 -3.42 -43.06
N MET A 407 -2.36 -2.48 -43.36
CA MET A 407 -2.17 -1.54 -44.48
C MET A 407 -1.36 -0.35 -43.95
N VAL A 408 -0.09 -0.27 -44.37
CA VAL A 408 0.81 0.78 -43.95
C VAL A 408 0.90 1.86 -45.05
N GLN A 409 0.65 3.11 -44.69
CA GLN A 409 0.79 4.29 -45.55
C GLN A 409 1.83 5.21 -44.93
N ALA A 410 2.94 5.40 -45.65
CA ALA A 410 3.94 6.40 -45.29
C ALA A 410 3.59 7.72 -45.97
N SER A 411 3.56 8.81 -45.20
CA SER A 411 3.40 10.14 -45.77
C SER A 411 4.73 10.62 -46.34
N SER A 412 4.71 11.13 -47.53
CA SER A 412 5.87 11.77 -48.21
C SER A 412 6.23 13.16 -47.66
N ASN A 413 5.56 13.61 -46.60
CA ASN A 413 5.81 14.91 -45.98
C ASN A 413 7.15 14.96 -45.26
N ALA A 414 7.73 16.14 -45.09
CA ALA A 414 9.02 16.37 -44.43
C ALA A 414 9.11 15.81 -42.97
N SER A 415 7.98 15.56 -42.31
CA SER A 415 7.89 14.94 -40.97
C SER A 415 7.96 13.42 -40.98
N GLY A 416 7.82 12.75 -42.16
CA GLY A 416 7.92 11.29 -42.26
C GLY A 416 6.92 10.51 -41.39
N SER A 417 5.67 10.98 -41.30
CA SER A 417 4.65 10.26 -40.51
C SER A 417 4.26 8.94 -41.17
N VAL A 418 4.02 7.91 -40.33
CA VAL A 418 3.57 6.61 -40.78
C VAL A 418 2.21 6.31 -40.13
N HIS A 419 1.27 5.90 -40.98
CA HIS A 419 -0.07 5.51 -40.57
C HIS A 419 -0.33 4.06 -40.98
N ALA A 420 -0.79 3.23 -40.06
CA ALA A 420 -1.15 1.86 -40.35
C ALA A 420 -2.56 1.56 -39.84
N MET A 421 -3.34 0.89 -40.67
CA MET A 421 -4.70 0.51 -40.36
C MET A 421 -4.93 -0.98 -40.59
N ALA A 422 -5.78 -1.60 -39.75
CA ALA A 422 -6.25 -2.95 -39.94
C ALA A 422 -7.69 -3.12 -39.45
N VAL A 423 -8.42 -3.97 -40.11
CA VAL A 423 -9.76 -4.42 -39.68
C VAL A 423 -9.64 -5.88 -39.28
N LEU A 424 -9.72 -6.17 -37.99
CA LEU A 424 -9.56 -7.52 -37.46
C LEU A 424 -10.91 -8.20 -37.28
N ASN A 425 -11.05 -9.44 -37.82
CA ASN A 425 -12.21 -10.30 -37.61
C ASN A 425 -13.57 -9.62 -37.85
N GLY A 426 -13.67 -8.84 -38.92
CA GLY A 426 -14.90 -8.14 -39.30
C GLY A 426 -15.07 -6.76 -38.67
N GLY A 427 -14.05 -6.27 -37.94
CA GLY A 427 -14.06 -4.94 -37.34
C GLY A 427 -14.82 -4.86 -36.02
N GLY A 428 -14.74 -3.70 -35.39
CA GLY A 428 -15.35 -3.45 -34.07
C GLY A 428 -14.98 -2.07 -33.53
N ALA A 429 -14.94 -1.96 -32.21
CA ALA A 429 -14.53 -0.72 -31.55
C ALA A 429 -13.10 -0.32 -31.93
N PRO A 430 -12.83 0.98 -32.07
CA PRO A 430 -11.52 1.47 -32.51
C PRO A 430 -10.46 1.27 -31.40
N LEU A 431 -9.28 0.81 -31.82
CA LEU A 431 -8.04 0.76 -31.04
C LEU A 431 -7.05 1.73 -31.67
N LYS A 432 -6.93 2.91 -31.07
CA LYS A 432 -6.06 3.99 -31.54
C LYS A 432 -4.73 3.97 -30.83
N LEU A 433 -3.64 3.94 -31.59
CA LEU A 433 -2.26 3.90 -31.10
C LEU A 433 -1.50 5.09 -31.67
N LYS A 434 -0.95 5.93 -30.82
CA LYS A 434 -0.23 7.11 -31.27
C LYS A 434 1.09 7.29 -30.53
N THR A 435 2.19 7.38 -31.25
CA THR A 435 3.47 7.82 -30.67
C THR A 435 4.12 8.88 -31.56
N THR A 436 4.89 9.78 -30.97
CA THR A 436 5.61 10.80 -31.73
C THR A 436 6.97 10.28 -32.17
N GLY A 437 7.79 9.75 -31.27
CA GLY A 437 9.17 9.34 -31.54
C GLY A 437 9.48 7.86 -31.31
N GLY A 438 8.54 7.10 -30.72
CA GLY A 438 8.70 5.68 -30.42
C GLY A 438 8.33 4.75 -31.59
N LYS A 439 8.30 3.46 -31.29
CA LYS A 439 7.81 2.39 -32.17
C LYS A 439 6.45 1.89 -31.70
N ILE A 440 5.62 1.43 -32.63
CA ILE A 440 4.39 0.68 -32.32
C ILE A 440 4.62 -0.77 -32.70
N ARG A 441 4.44 -1.68 -31.75
CA ARG A 441 4.54 -3.13 -31.95
C ARG A 441 3.23 -3.80 -31.63
N LEU A 442 2.68 -4.50 -32.62
CA LEU A 442 1.44 -5.25 -32.52
C LEU A 442 1.79 -6.75 -32.57
N LYS A 443 1.45 -7.48 -31.51
CA LYS A 443 1.74 -8.89 -31.34
C LYS A 443 0.49 -9.65 -30.93
N PHE A 444 0.47 -10.97 -31.12
CA PHE A 444 -0.57 -11.79 -30.53
C PHE A 444 -0.22 -12.21 -29.09
N LEU A 445 -1.25 -12.51 -28.28
CA LEU A 445 -1.09 -12.95 -26.89
C LEU A 445 -0.19 -14.18 -26.75
N ASP A 446 -0.26 -15.10 -27.71
CA ASP A 446 0.53 -16.33 -27.76
C ASP A 446 1.97 -16.16 -28.28
N SER A 447 2.33 -14.96 -28.77
CA SER A 447 3.67 -14.71 -29.31
C SER A 447 4.76 -14.65 -28.24
N ASP A 448 4.41 -14.36 -26.99
CA ASP A 448 5.39 -14.14 -25.92
C ASP A 448 4.81 -14.48 -24.53
N ILE A 449 4.27 -15.70 -24.41
CA ILE A 449 3.64 -16.21 -23.18
C ILE A 449 4.62 -16.17 -21.99
N ALA A 450 5.89 -16.54 -22.25
CA ALA A 450 6.91 -16.55 -21.20
C ALA A 450 7.17 -15.14 -20.62
N LEU A 451 7.20 -14.11 -21.47
CA LEU A 451 7.32 -12.73 -21.01
C LEU A 451 6.11 -12.31 -20.17
N HIS A 452 4.92 -12.67 -20.61
CA HIS A 452 3.69 -12.38 -19.88
C HIS A 452 3.70 -13.01 -18.48
N GLN A 453 3.97 -14.31 -18.40
CA GLN A 453 4.05 -15.05 -17.13
C GLN A 453 5.12 -14.48 -16.20
N MET A 454 6.29 -14.13 -16.73
CA MET A 454 7.35 -13.49 -15.96
C MET A 454 6.88 -12.15 -15.37
N LEU A 455 6.27 -11.28 -16.15
CA LEU A 455 5.81 -9.96 -15.70
C LEU A 455 4.68 -10.08 -14.66
N VAL A 456 3.77 -11.03 -14.85
CA VAL A 456 2.70 -11.30 -13.88
C VAL A 456 3.30 -11.81 -12.57
N SER A 457 4.20 -12.78 -12.61
CA SER A 457 4.88 -13.31 -11.42
C SER A 457 5.66 -12.22 -10.69
N GLU A 458 6.45 -11.43 -11.41
CA GLU A 458 7.19 -10.30 -10.83
C GLU A 458 6.26 -9.29 -10.14
N GLN A 459 5.11 -9.02 -10.73
CA GLN A 459 4.15 -8.07 -10.18
C GLN A 459 3.46 -8.62 -8.92
N VAL A 460 3.08 -9.89 -8.92
CA VAL A 460 2.53 -10.59 -7.74
C VAL A 460 3.55 -10.57 -6.60
N ASP A 461 4.79 -10.95 -6.87
CA ASP A 461 5.87 -10.95 -5.88
C ASP A 461 6.11 -9.54 -5.30
N ARG A 462 6.07 -8.53 -6.14
CA ARG A 462 6.22 -7.13 -5.74
C ARG A 462 5.09 -6.67 -4.82
N LEU A 463 3.85 -6.94 -5.21
CA LEU A 463 2.66 -6.59 -4.42
C LEU A 463 2.70 -7.30 -3.06
N ASN A 464 2.93 -8.61 -3.05
CA ASN A 464 2.99 -9.40 -1.83
C ASN A 464 4.15 -8.98 -0.91
N ARG A 465 5.31 -8.65 -1.47
CA ARG A 465 6.43 -8.10 -0.68
C ARG A 465 6.06 -6.79 0.00
N ARG A 466 5.42 -5.87 -0.73
CA ARG A 466 4.97 -4.59 -0.16
C ARG A 466 3.90 -4.75 0.93
N LEU A 467 3.03 -5.75 0.81
CA LEU A 467 2.08 -6.09 1.87
C LEU A 467 2.82 -6.70 3.08
N ALA A 468 3.71 -7.65 2.85
CA ALA A 468 4.46 -8.33 3.91
C ALA A 468 5.39 -7.38 4.71
N GLU A 469 6.04 -6.41 4.06
CA GLU A 469 6.84 -5.36 4.72
C GLU A 469 6.06 -4.60 5.79
N ASN A 470 4.74 -4.57 5.68
CA ASN A 470 3.84 -3.93 6.64
C ASN A 470 3.09 -4.93 7.54
N GLY A 471 3.47 -6.21 7.48
CA GLY A 471 2.86 -7.28 8.27
C GLY A 471 1.44 -7.63 7.85
N PHE A 472 1.06 -7.34 6.59
CA PHE A 472 -0.18 -7.82 6.01
C PHE A 472 0.01 -9.19 5.36
N ALA A 473 -1.04 -10.00 5.36
CA ALA A 473 -1.03 -11.29 4.67
C ALA A 473 -0.87 -11.11 3.15
N PRO A 474 -0.23 -12.06 2.44
CA PRO A 474 -0.21 -12.06 0.99
C PRO A 474 -1.63 -12.06 0.42
N ALA A 475 -1.85 -11.27 -0.62
CA ALA A 475 -3.12 -11.24 -1.31
C ALA A 475 -3.20 -12.42 -2.30
N PRO A 476 -4.30 -13.21 -2.30
CA PRO A 476 -4.51 -14.21 -3.33
C PRO A 476 -4.94 -13.50 -4.63
N PHE A 477 -4.12 -13.57 -5.67
CA PHE A 477 -4.44 -13.02 -6.98
C PHE A 477 -5.00 -14.13 -7.89
N SER A 478 -6.20 -13.89 -8.45
CA SER A 478 -6.80 -14.75 -9.46
C SER A 478 -6.26 -14.34 -10.82
N LEU A 479 -5.30 -15.06 -11.34
CA LEU A 479 -4.72 -14.78 -12.65
C LEU A 479 -5.72 -14.99 -13.81
N GLY A 480 -6.94 -15.45 -13.51
CA GLY A 480 -7.93 -15.86 -14.52
C GLY A 480 -7.44 -17.05 -15.34
N ALA A 481 -8.25 -17.54 -16.27
CA ALA A 481 -7.79 -18.55 -17.21
C ALA A 481 -6.63 -17.97 -18.04
N GLU A 482 -5.44 -18.57 -17.91
CA GLU A 482 -4.32 -18.27 -18.81
C GLU A 482 -4.80 -18.44 -20.26
N PRO A 483 -4.28 -17.64 -21.22
CA PRO A 483 -4.51 -17.95 -22.62
C PRO A 483 -3.99 -19.38 -22.85
N THR A 484 -4.91 -20.33 -22.94
CA THR A 484 -4.55 -21.70 -23.30
C THR A 484 -3.94 -21.63 -24.69
N ALA A 485 -2.70 -22.07 -24.80
CA ALA A 485 -2.11 -22.34 -26.11
C ALA A 485 -3.10 -23.21 -26.88
N PRO A 486 -3.40 -22.90 -28.15
CA PRO A 486 -4.25 -23.77 -28.94
C PRO A 486 -3.68 -25.18 -28.85
N ALA A 487 -4.56 -26.16 -28.54
CA ALA A 487 -4.15 -27.55 -28.50
C ALA A 487 -3.38 -27.83 -29.80
N LEU A 488 -2.10 -28.12 -29.70
CA LEU A 488 -1.27 -28.49 -30.84
C LEU A 488 -1.85 -29.78 -31.40
N ALA A 489 -2.63 -29.65 -32.48
CA ALA A 489 -2.95 -30.78 -33.31
C ALA A 489 -1.63 -31.39 -33.80
N ASP A 490 -1.40 -32.64 -33.43
CA ASP A 490 -0.33 -33.53 -33.81
C ASP A 490 0.66 -33.01 -34.86
N VAL A 491 1.73 -32.33 -34.38
CA VAL A 491 2.96 -32.13 -35.14
C VAL A 491 3.95 -33.16 -34.59
N PRO A 492 4.48 -34.06 -35.41
CA PRO A 492 5.45 -35.05 -34.95
C PRO A 492 6.69 -34.35 -34.37
N PRO A 493 7.29 -34.87 -33.30
CA PRO A 493 8.41 -34.21 -32.62
C PRO A 493 9.62 -34.19 -33.56
N SER A 494 9.99 -33.00 -34.06
CA SER A 494 11.31 -32.78 -34.64
C SER A 494 12.33 -32.82 -33.51
N ARG A 495 13.19 -33.79 -33.55
CA ARG A 495 14.41 -33.87 -32.72
C ARG A 495 15.28 -32.65 -33.02
N ASP A 496 15.80 -32.03 -31.97
CA ASP A 496 16.85 -31.01 -31.92
C ASP A 496 16.47 -29.52 -31.83
N THR A 497 15.56 -29.12 -30.93
CA THR A 497 15.38 -27.69 -30.61
C THR A 497 15.25 -27.36 -29.12
N LYS A 498 15.57 -28.28 -28.21
CA LYS A 498 15.39 -28.03 -26.76
C LYS A 498 16.53 -27.23 -26.10
N THR A 499 17.68 -27.09 -26.73
CA THR A 499 18.84 -26.40 -26.18
C THR A 499 18.95 -24.96 -26.67
N ASP A 500 18.64 -24.70 -27.92
CA ASP A 500 18.81 -23.37 -28.53
C ASP A 500 17.85 -22.29 -28.04
N TRP A 501 16.63 -22.65 -27.66
CA TRP A 501 15.67 -21.63 -27.15
C TRP A 501 15.98 -21.23 -25.72
N LEU A 502 16.51 -22.18 -24.88
CA LEU A 502 16.89 -21.91 -23.50
C LEU A 502 18.17 -21.04 -23.46
N GLU A 503 19.12 -21.27 -24.37
CA GLU A 503 20.32 -20.44 -24.51
C GLU A 503 19.97 -19.04 -25.09
N ASN A 504 19.13 -18.96 -26.10
CA ASN A 504 18.62 -17.70 -26.62
C ASN A 504 17.71 -16.96 -25.61
N TRP A 505 17.02 -17.68 -24.73
CA TRP A 505 16.21 -17.12 -23.66
C TRP A 505 17.12 -16.62 -22.52
N LEU A 506 18.12 -17.38 -22.13
CA LEU A 506 19.14 -16.95 -21.16
C LEU A 506 19.92 -15.73 -21.66
N ASP A 507 20.28 -15.68 -22.95
CA ASP A 507 20.93 -14.53 -23.57
C ASP A 507 20.01 -13.29 -23.70
N ARG A 508 18.70 -13.49 -23.90
CA ARG A 508 17.69 -12.42 -23.85
C ARG A 508 17.38 -11.99 -22.43
N PHE A 509 17.35 -12.94 -21.51
CA PHE A 509 17.21 -12.73 -20.08
C PHE A 509 18.43 -12.00 -19.51
N GLU A 510 19.64 -12.37 -19.89
CA GLU A 510 20.84 -11.60 -19.55
C GLU A 510 20.87 -10.21 -20.19
N ARG A 511 20.33 -10.03 -21.40
CA ARG A 511 20.18 -8.70 -22.03
C ARG A 511 19.08 -7.85 -21.39
N ALA A 512 17.99 -8.43 -20.94
CA ALA A 512 16.95 -7.75 -20.16
C ALA A 512 17.41 -7.45 -18.72
N LEU A 513 18.21 -8.37 -18.13
CA LEU A 513 18.91 -8.16 -16.86
C LEU A 513 20.12 -7.22 -16.99
N ARG A 514 20.66 -6.98 -18.19
CA ARG A 514 21.66 -5.90 -18.44
C ARG A 514 21.10 -4.49 -18.22
N GLY A 515 19.78 -4.35 -18.11
CA GLY A 515 19.12 -3.20 -17.50
C GLY A 515 19.22 -3.13 -15.98
N GLY A 516 19.86 -4.11 -15.31
CA GLY A 516 20.20 -4.21 -13.89
C GLY A 516 19.03 -4.06 -12.93
N ILE A 517 18.92 -4.96 -11.97
CA ILE A 517 18.00 -4.79 -10.81
C ILE A 517 18.42 -3.52 -10.09
N SER A 518 17.57 -2.49 -10.08
CA SER A 518 17.87 -1.23 -9.39
C SER A 518 17.75 -1.45 -7.88
N GLU A 519 18.83 -1.21 -7.17
CA GLU A 519 18.87 -1.25 -5.71
C GLU A 519 18.84 0.16 -5.12
N ASN A 520 18.15 0.32 -4.00
CA ASN A 520 18.15 1.57 -3.25
C ASN A 520 19.60 1.92 -2.81
N PRO A 521 20.05 3.18 -2.96
CA PRO A 521 21.37 3.61 -2.52
C PRO A 521 21.69 3.30 -1.05
N ASP A 522 20.72 3.39 -0.15
CA ASP A 522 20.90 3.09 1.27
C ASP A 522 21.14 1.60 1.54
N ASP A 523 20.45 0.72 0.81
CA ASP A 523 20.63 -0.74 0.92
C ASP A 523 21.98 -1.16 0.33
N PHE A 524 22.40 -0.53 -0.76
CA PHE A 524 23.72 -0.70 -1.32
C PHE A 524 24.81 -0.28 -0.32
N GLN A 525 24.68 0.89 0.31
CA GLN A 525 25.64 1.36 1.32
C GLN A 525 25.81 0.38 2.48
N ARG A 526 24.72 -0.23 2.97
CA ARG A 526 24.75 -1.23 4.05
C ARG A 526 25.51 -2.51 3.66
N ARG A 527 25.58 -2.82 2.36
CA ARG A 527 26.28 -4.02 1.85
C ARG A 527 27.73 -3.78 1.53
N LEU A 528 28.22 -2.53 1.57
CA LEU A 528 29.61 -2.22 1.35
C LEU A 528 30.48 -2.84 2.45
N VAL A 529 31.50 -3.60 2.04
CA VAL A 529 32.49 -4.23 2.92
C VAL A 529 33.77 -3.39 2.97
N ASN A 530 34.16 -2.87 1.80
CA ASN A 530 35.28 -1.98 1.65
C ASN A 530 34.90 -0.84 0.69
N SER A 531 34.99 0.40 1.16
CA SER A 531 34.59 1.58 0.40
C SER A 531 35.53 2.78 0.68
N PRO A 532 36.78 2.74 0.18
CA PRO A 532 37.70 3.87 0.34
C PRO A 532 37.09 5.15 -0.23
N LYS A 533 37.25 6.25 0.50
CA LYS A 533 36.82 7.57 0.04
C LYS A 533 37.70 8.07 -1.11
N PRO A 534 37.14 8.82 -2.08
CA PRO A 534 37.96 9.42 -3.13
C PRO A 534 38.96 10.45 -2.55
N SER A 535 40.19 10.41 -3.04
CA SER A 535 41.16 11.47 -2.74
C SER A 535 40.81 12.74 -3.53
N TYR A 536 40.88 13.89 -2.89
CA TYR A 536 40.63 15.17 -3.56
C TYR A 536 41.73 15.44 -4.59
N PRO A 537 41.43 15.64 -5.88
CA PRO A 537 42.44 15.88 -6.89
C PRO A 537 43.21 17.21 -6.61
N ALA A 538 44.54 17.15 -6.63
CA ALA A 538 45.36 18.33 -6.30
C ALA A 538 45.11 19.55 -7.22
N LEU A 539 44.79 19.30 -8.49
CA LEU A 539 44.42 20.35 -9.45
C LEU A 539 43.05 20.97 -9.12
N ALA A 540 42.06 20.15 -8.76
CA ALA A 540 40.74 20.62 -8.35
C ALA A 540 40.82 21.41 -7.04
N GLN A 541 41.66 20.98 -6.09
CA GLN A 541 41.91 21.68 -4.83
C GLN A 541 42.54 23.06 -5.05
N ARG A 542 43.55 23.16 -5.91
CA ARG A 542 44.17 24.42 -6.29
C ARG A 542 43.25 25.38 -7.02
N ALA A 543 42.32 24.81 -7.83
CA ALA A 543 41.32 25.56 -8.58
C ALA A 543 40.08 25.94 -7.75
N GLY A 544 40.00 25.53 -6.48
CA GLY A 544 38.85 25.80 -5.60
C GLY A 544 37.56 25.10 -6.06
N LEU A 545 37.65 24.06 -6.87
CA LEU A 545 36.49 23.35 -7.42
C LEU A 545 35.83 22.47 -6.35
N GLN A 546 34.62 22.79 -5.95
CA GLN A 546 33.79 22.01 -5.01
C GLN A 546 32.53 21.52 -5.72
N GLY A 547 31.91 20.48 -5.18
CA GLY A 547 30.65 19.98 -5.73
C GLY A 547 30.44 18.51 -5.41
N PHE A 548 29.36 17.96 -5.97
CA PHE A 548 29.05 16.56 -5.83
C PHE A 548 29.25 15.80 -7.14
N VAL A 549 29.58 14.51 -7.01
CA VAL A 549 29.71 13.58 -8.13
C VAL A 549 28.75 12.43 -7.90
N LYS A 550 27.83 12.19 -8.84
CA LYS A 550 26.84 11.11 -8.79
C LYS A 550 27.16 10.09 -9.86
N LEU A 551 27.43 8.86 -9.43
CA LEU A 551 27.80 7.75 -10.29
C LEU A 551 26.71 6.67 -10.26
N GLN A 552 26.41 6.08 -11.39
CA GLN A 552 25.70 4.80 -11.47
C GLN A 552 26.71 3.68 -11.41
N VAL A 553 26.50 2.74 -10.49
CA VAL A 553 27.41 1.62 -10.23
C VAL A 553 26.68 0.30 -10.36
N ARG A 554 27.40 -0.74 -10.80
CA ARG A 554 26.93 -2.13 -10.86
C ARG A 554 27.69 -2.96 -9.84
N VAL A 555 27.00 -3.69 -9.01
CA VAL A 555 27.56 -4.70 -8.12
C VAL A 555 27.45 -6.07 -8.80
N LYS A 556 28.58 -6.68 -9.08
CA LYS A 556 28.64 -8.02 -9.71
C LYS A 556 28.35 -9.13 -8.70
N LYS A 557 28.12 -10.33 -9.21
CA LYS A 557 27.86 -11.53 -8.41
C LYS A 557 29.02 -11.90 -7.46
N ASP A 558 30.23 -11.46 -7.77
CA ASP A 558 31.45 -11.64 -6.95
C ASP A 558 31.64 -10.53 -5.90
N GLY A 559 30.72 -9.56 -5.84
CA GLY A 559 30.78 -8.42 -4.94
C GLY A 559 31.68 -7.27 -5.42
N SER A 560 32.28 -7.37 -6.62
CA SER A 560 33.00 -6.24 -7.21
C SER A 560 32.05 -5.15 -7.68
N VAL A 561 32.48 -3.88 -7.54
CA VAL A 561 31.68 -2.71 -7.91
C VAL A 561 32.29 -2.07 -9.15
N GLU A 562 31.49 -1.87 -10.19
CA GLU A 562 31.90 -1.28 -11.46
C GLU A 562 31.09 -0.03 -11.77
N VAL A 563 31.75 1.05 -12.20
CA VAL A 563 31.07 2.27 -12.62
C VAL A 563 30.50 2.07 -14.02
N GLN A 564 29.19 2.28 -14.14
CA GLN A 564 28.47 2.19 -15.41
C GLN A 564 28.38 3.54 -16.13
N LYS A 565 28.09 4.60 -15.37
CA LYS A 565 27.86 5.92 -15.93
C LYS A 565 28.09 7.02 -14.89
N LEU A 566 28.65 8.14 -15.33
CA LEU A 566 28.60 9.41 -14.61
C LEU A 566 27.22 10.03 -14.86
N LEU A 567 26.44 10.22 -13.81
CA LEU A 567 25.12 10.82 -13.90
C LEU A 567 25.17 12.32 -13.77
N GLU A 568 26.01 12.81 -12.83
CA GLU A 568 26.14 14.23 -12.52
C GLU A 568 27.48 14.49 -11.82
N GLY A 569 28.12 15.62 -12.09
CA GLY A 569 29.34 16.09 -11.42
C GLY A 569 30.40 16.66 -12.36
N GLU A 570 31.32 17.42 -11.77
CA GLU A 570 32.44 18.05 -12.47
C GLU A 570 33.45 17.01 -12.93
N PRO A 571 33.88 16.99 -14.22
CA PRO A 571 34.79 15.97 -14.74
C PRO A 571 36.08 15.81 -13.93
N ALA A 572 36.64 16.92 -13.47
CA ALA A 572 37.88 16.92 -12.68
C ALA A 572 37.75 16.22 -11.30
N LEU A 573 36.53 16.15 -10.73
CA LEU A 573 36.21 15.42 -9.49
C LEU A 573 35.73 14.00 -9.78
N ALA A 574 35.13 13.78 -10.95
CA ALA A 574 34.56 12.51 -11.35
C ALA A 574 35.63 11.41 -11.45
N ASP A 575 36.82 11.70 -11.99
CA ASP A 575 37.90 10.74 -12.12
C ASP A 575 38.38 10.19 -10.78
N ALA A 576 38.43 11.03 -9.76
CA ALA A 576 38.77 10.62 -8.39
C ALA A 576 37.69 9.72 -7.78
N ALA A 577 36.42 10.07 -7.99
CA ALA A 577 35.28 9.29 -7.54
C ALA A 577 35.24 7.91 -8.24
N ILE A 578 35.45 7.87 -9.55
CA ILE A 578 35.51 6.62 -10.34
C ILE A 578 36.67 5.72 -9.87
N THR A 579 37.84 6.31 -9.60
CA THR A 579 39.02 5.58 -9.12
C THR A 579 38.77 4.98 -7.73
N ALA A 580 38.08 5.67 -6.86
CA ALA A 580 37.73 5.15 -5.54
C ALA A 580 36.72 3.98 -5.65
N VAL A 581 35.67 4.13 -6.46
CA VAL A 581 34.63 3.11 -6.63
C VAL A 581 35.18 1.81 -7.23
N LYS A 582 36.17 1.85 -8.08
CA LYS A 582 36.82 0.64 -8.65
C LYS A 582 37.45 -0.25 -7.56
N GLN A 583 37.79 0.32 -6.41
CA GLN A 583 38.36 -0.42 -5.27
C GLN A 583 37.29 -0.91 -4.30
N TRP A 584 36.02 -0.58 -4.53
CA TRP A 584 34.93 -0.96 -3.64
C TRP A 584 34.61 -2.43 -3.74
N ARG A 585 34.19 -2.98 -2.59
CA ARG A 585 33.64 -4.34 -2.48
C ARG A 585 32.37 -4.29 -1.68
N ALA A 586 31.36 -5.01 -2.15
CA ALA A 586 30.08 -5.16 -1.47
C ALA A 586 29.75 -6.65 -1.30
N LYS A 587 28.94 -6.97 -0.31
CA LYS A 587 28.32 -8.30 -0.25
C LYS A 587 27.41 -8.45 -1.46
N PRO A 588 27.51 -9.55 -2.24
CA PRO A 588 26.62 -9.78 -3.38
C PRO A 588 25.15 -9.70 -2.97
N ALA A 589 24.32 -9.09 -3.80
CA ALA A 589 22.88 -9.22 -3.64
C ALA A 589 22.47 -10.65 -3.97
N SER A 590 21.53 -11.19 -3.25
CA SER A 590 21.01 -12.53 -3.51
C SER A 590 19.49 -12.51 -3.61
N ILE A 591 18.95 -13.26 -4.58
CA ILE A 591 17.53 -13.54 -4.70
C ILE A 591 17.37 -15.06 -4.63
N ASN A 592 16.56 -15.53 -3.69
CA ASN A 592 16.38 -16.97 -3.42
C ASN A 592 17.71 -17.73 -3.18
N GLY A 593 18.66 -17.06 -2.50
CA GLY A 593 19.97 -17.64 -2.22
C GLY A 593 20.98 -17.63 -3.39
N GLN A 594 20.58 -17.17 -4.57
CA GLN A 594 21.45 -17.05 -5.75
C GLN A 594 21.99 -15.62 -5.88
N PRO A 595 23.32 -15.42 -6.06
CA PRO A 595 23.89 -14.11 -6.23
C PRO A 595 23.45 -13.47 -7.55
N VAL A 596 22.99 -12.21 -7.49
CA VAL A 596 22.52 -11.43 -8.64
C VAL A 596 23.28 -10.12 -8.77
N GLU A 597 23.36 -9.61 -10.01
CA GLU A 597 23.92 -8.28 -10.27
C GLU A 597 22.88 -7.20 -10.02
N VAL A 598 23.28 -6.11 -9.36
CA VAL A 598 22.39 -4.98 -9.07
C VAL A 598 23.04 -3.68 -9.51
N ILE A 599 22.20 -2.71 -9.88
CA ILE A 599 22.61 -1.34 -10.20
C ILE A 599 22.14 -0.42 -9.10
N SER A 600 23.02 0.45 -8.63
CA SER A 600 22.70 1.48 -7.63
C SER A 600 23.34 2.82 -7.99
N THR A 601 23.09 3.84 -7.20
CA THR A 601 23.71 5.16 -7.36
C THR A 601 24.51 5.53 -6.12
N VAL A 602 25.63 6.21 -6.34
CA VAL A 602 26.51 6.70 -5.29
C VAL A 602 26.76 8.18 -5.51
N THR A 603 26.70 8.96 -4.43
CA THR A 603 27.00 10.40 -4.46
C THR A 603 28.18 10.70 -3.54
N PHE A 604 29.19 11.36 -4.08
CA PHE A 604 30.31 11.90 -3.33
C PHE A 604 30.19 13.42 -3.24
N ASN A 605 30.43 13.97 -2.06
CA ASN A 605 30.49 15.40 -1.86
C ASN A 605 31.95 15.82 -1.61
N PHE A 606 32.49 16.65 -2.51
CA PHE A 606 33.84 17.22 -2.41
C PHE A 606 33.75 18.64 -1.88
N GLN A 607 34.23 18.83 -0.66
CA GLN A 607 34.30 20.13 0.03
C GLN A 607 35.74 20.43 0.42
N LEU A 608 36.13 21.68 0.27
CA LEU A 608 37.41 22.19 0.77
C LEU A 608 37.24 22.55 2.24
N HIS A 609 38.08 22.00 3.09
CA HIS A 609 38.17 22.33 4.51
C HIS A 609 39.28 23.34 4.74
#